data_f030f648d137e105889de9e0d6a5bd0b
#
_entry.id   f030f648d137e105889de9e0d6a5bd0b
#
_cell.length_a   1.000
_cell.length_b   1.000
_cell.length_c   1.000
_cell.angle_alpha   90.00
_cell.angle_beta   90.00
_cell.angle_gamma   90.00
#
_symmetry.space_group_name_H-M   'P 1'
#
loop_
_entity.id
_entity.type
_entity.pdbx_description
1 polymer ?
#
loop_
_entity_poly.entity_id
_entity_poly.type
_entity_poly.pdbx_seq_one_letter_code
_entity_poly.pdbx_strand_id
1 'polypeptide(L)'
;MTEYILKHSRKKDKELKYDFMPSLLEIIERPAHKAGTVIILGVFTLLIAAIIWACLSKIDVVVTSSGSVQPIGNINVVQSYAGGFVKAIDVKEGDYVHAGDLMIELNTETLDVDEEQLETQKTILEAQQKIYNKIKADEDISKIKASDYETNLQPYIQAILDSDTSYKNTLSNLEKEKSTAELNQQIGELQLEEYQNNGTERQAQSQELSNQQYALAVEQAELKIKDMKTQYSAQINSKLSEISSQLDEINSNIEKYRLSKEYQNI
;
A
#
# COMPACT_ATOMS: atom_id res chain seq x y z
N MET A 1 66.17 -79.83 -34.74
CA MET A 1 66.58 -78.71 -35.71
C MET A 1 65.53 -78.48 -36.80
N THR A 2 64.80 -79.42 -37.24
CA THR A 2 63.77 -79.34 -38.32
C THR A 2 62.50 -78.58 -37.92
N GLU A 3 62.06 -78.64 -36.70
CA GLU A 3 60.85 -77.98 -36.24
C GLU A 3 61.01 -76.44 -36.11
N TYR A 4 62.20 -75.95 -35.79
CA TYR A 4 62.53 -74.57 -35.67
C TYR A 4 62.56 -73.87 -37.06
N ILE A 5 63.06 -74.58 -38.08
CA ILE A 5 63.11 -74.08 -39.44
C ILE A 5 61.71 -74.01 -40.07
N LEU A 6 60.82 -74.99 -39.81
CA LEU A 6 59.46 -75.01 -40.33
C LEU A 6 58.59 -73.89 -39.67
N LYS A 7 58.84 -73.57 -38.42
CA LYS A 7 58.12 -72.51 -37.71
C LYS A 7 58.57 -71.09 -38.24
N HIS A 8 59.83 -70.95 -38.61
CA HIS A 8 60.34 -69.65 -39.16
C HIS A 8 59.85 -69.45 -40.57
N SER A 9 59.80 -70.49 -41.41
CA SER A 9 59.33 -70.45 -42.80
C SER A 9 57.85 -70.06 -42.85
N ARG A 10 56.98 -70.66 -41.99
CA ARG A 10 55.54 -70.32 -41.91
C ARG A 10 55.28 -68.89 -41.48
N LYS A 11 56.20 -68.27 -40.74
CA LYS A 11 56.06 -66.86 -40.27
C LYS A 11 56.37 -65.89 -41.42
N LYS A 12 57.40 -66.24 -42.22
CA LYS A 12 57.83 -65.43 -43.42
C LYS A 12 56.75 -65.48 -44.52
N ASP A 13 56.20 -66.68 -44.78
CA ASP A 13 55.12 -66.83 -45.79
C ASP A 13 53.82 -66.06 -45.42
N LYS A 14 53.54 -65.89 -44.16
CA LYS A 14 52.40 -65.07 -43.74
C LYS A 14 52.66 -63.57 -43.93
N GLU A 15 53.86 -63.08 -43.70
CA GLU A 15 54.23 -61.70 -43.95
C GLU A 15 54.23 -61.36 -45.44
N LEU A 16 54.73 -62.28 -46.29
CA LEU A 16 54.74 -62.10 -47.75
C LEU A 16 53.33 -62.03 -48.39
N LYS A 17 52.34 -62.70 -47.73
CA LYS A 17 50.99 -62.72 -48.22
C LYS A 17 50.33 -61.33 -48.17
N TYR A 18 50.73 -60.50 -47.24
CA TYR A 18 50.18 -59.15 -47.07
C TYR A 18 50.82 -58.12 -47.99
N ASP A 19 52.05 -58.30 -48.46
CA ASP A 19 52.81 -57.39 -49.36
C ASP A 19 52.22 -57.34 -50.77
N PHE A 20 51.41 -58.32 -51.21
CA PHE A 20 50.87 -58.42 -52.58
C PHE A 20 49.37 -58.23 -52.63
N MET A 21 48.72 -57.74 -51.55
CA MET A 21 47.29 -57.49 -51.54
C MET A 21 46.95 -56.05 -51.95
N PRO A 22 45.82 -55.81 -52.68
CA PRO A 22 45.34 -54.44 -52.88
C PRO A 22 45.09 -53.77 -51.53
N SER A 23 45.43 -52.52 -51.36
CA SER A 23 45.45 -51.74 -50.10
C SER A 23 44.17 -51.78 -49.25
N LEU A 24 43.04 -52.06 -49.86
CA LEU A 24 41.76 -52.17 -49.17
C LEU A 24 41.59 -53.55 -48.48
N LEU A 25 42.08 -54.61 -49.07
CA LEU A 25 42.02 -55.96 -48.51
C LEU A 25 43.07 -56.19 -47.42
N GLU A 26 44.21 -55.52 -47.51
CA GLU A 26 45.27 -55.58 -46.51
C GLU A 26 44.82 -55.11 -45.16
N ILE A 27 43.95 -54.08 -45.10
CA ILE A 27 43.42 -53.53 -43.83
C ILE A 27 42.44 -54.51 -43.14
N ILE A 28 41.69 -55.31 -43.93
CA ILE A 28 40.65 -56.20 -43.39
C ILE A 28 41.24 -57.53 -42.91
N GLU A 29 42.29 -58.06 -43.57
CA GLU A 29 42.87 -59.38 -43.20
C GLU A 29 44.06 -59.28 -42.25
N ARG A 30 44.62 -58.11 -41.98
CA ARG A 30 45.68 -58.01 -40.98
C ARG A 30 45.13 -58.37 -39.58
N PRO A 31 45.68 -59.38 -38.92
CA PRO A 31 45.29 -59.69 -37.55
C PRO A 31 45.60 -58.51 -36.64
N ALA A 32 44.66 -58.17 -35.79
CA ALA A 32 44.80 -57.07 -34.82
C ALA A 32 46.13 -57.22 -34.04
N HIS A 33 46.87 -56.16 -33.92
CA HIS A 33 48.16 -56.13 -33.23
C HIS A 33 47.93 -56.59 -31.78
N LYS A 34 48.73 -57.55 -31.31
CA LYS A 34 48.64 -58.10 -29.95
C LYS A 34 48.66 -57.00 -28.86
N ALA A 35 49.35 -55.91 -29.12
CA ALA A 35 49.37 -54.72 -28.26
C ALA A 35 47.98 -54.07 -28.12
N GLY A 36 47.19 -53.98 -29.21
CA GLY A 36 45.83 -53.46 -29.15
C GLY A 36 44.88 -54.30 -28.27
N THR A 37 45.01 -55.64 -28.40
CA THR A 37 44.19 -56.56 -27.56
C THR A 37 44.55 -56.46 -26.07
N VAL A 38 45.86 -56.32 -25.76
CA VAL A 38 46.33 -56.13 -24.38
C VAL A 38 45.83 -54.82 -23.78
N ILE A 39 45.82 -53.71 -24.59
CA ILE A 39 45.31 -52.43 -24.13
C ILE A 39 43.80 -52.51 -23.86
N ILE A 40 43.03 -53.11 -24.79
CA ILE A 40 41.58 -53.28 -24.61
C ILE A 40 41.28 -54.12 -23.38
N LEU A 41 42.00 -55.23 -23.18
CA LEU A 41 41.84 -56.09 -22.00
C LEU A 41 42.20 -55.34 -20.72
N GLY A 42 43.26 -54.51 -20.76
CA GLY A 42 43.66 -53.66 -19.62
C GLY A 42 42.58 -52.61 -19.25
N VAL A 43 42.02 -51.91 -20.24
CA VAL A 43 40.93 -50.96 -19.99
C VAL A 43 39.68 -51.66 -19.46
N PHE A 44 39.36 -52.82 -20.02
CA PHE A 44 38.19 -53.60 -19.57
C PHE A 44 38.32 -54.08 -18.12
N THR A 45 39.53 -54.55 -17.78
CA THR A 45 39.85 -54.97 -16.42
C THR A 45 39.76 -53.80 -15.41
N LEU A 46 40.24 -52.61 -15.82
CA LEU A 46 40.21 -51.41 -15.02
C LEU A 46 38.73 -50.93 -14.81
N LEU A 47 37.92 -51.03 -15.86
CA LEU A 47 36.51 -50.71 -15.80
C LEU A 47 35.73 -51.63 -14.84
N ILE A 48 36.00 -52.96 -14.92
CA ILE A 48 35.42 -53.95 -13.98
C ILE A 48 35.87 -53.65 -12.56
N ALA A 49 37.14 -53.37 -12.32
CA ALA A 49 37.68 -53.02 -11.02
C ALA A 49 37.00 -51.75 -10.46
N ALA A 50 36.78 -50.72 -11.30
CA ALA A 50 36.08 -49.52 -10.90
C ALA A 50 34.62 -49.80 -10.50
N ILE A 51 33.91 -50.63 -11.25
CA ILE A 51 32.54 -51.03 -10.92
C ILE A 51 32.48 -51.80 -9.60
N ILE A 52 33.38 -52.73 -9.42
CA ILE A 52 33.47 -53.52 -8.16
C ILE A 52 33.76 -52.56 -6.99
N TRP A 53 34.69 -51.63 -7.18
CA TRP A 53 35.02 -50.64 -6.14
C TRP A 53 33.82 -49.74 -5.82
N ALA A 54 33.08 -49.27 -6.83
CA ALA A 54 31.88 -48.47 -6.64
C ALA A 54 30.75 -49.24 -5.91
N CYS A 55 30.62 -50.57 -6.19
CA CYS A 55 29.63 -51.40 -5.50
C CYS A 55 30.01 -51.71 -4.05
N LEU A 56 31.30 -51.77 -3.75
CA LEU A 56 31.80 -52.07 -2.38
C LEU A 56 31.98 -50.77 -1.57
N SER A 57 31.99 -49.62 -2.22
CA SER A 57 32.14 -48.33 -1.54
C SER A 57 30.91 -48.01 -0.70
N LYS A 58 31.09 -47.79 0.57
CA LYS A 58 30.07 -47.32 1.49
C LYS A 58 30.10 -45.80 1.54
N ILE A 59 28.98 -45.20 1.25
CA ILE A 59 28.80 -43.73 1.40
C ILE A 59 28.01 -43.51 2.67
N ASP A 60 28.57 -42.80 3.61
CA ASP A 60 27.84 -42.37 4.81
C ASP A 60 26.85 -41.27 4.44
N VAL A 61 25.57 -41.59 4.51
CA VAL A 61 24.50 -40.60 4.36
C VAL A 61 24.24 -39.96 5.72
N VAL A 62 24.76 -38.78 5.92
CA VAL A 62 24.47 -37.97 7.11
C VAL A 62 23.17 -37.19 6.87
N VAL A 63 22.13 -37.55 7.61
CA VAL A 63 20.88 -36.81 7.66
C VAL A 63 20.97 -35.88 8.87
N THR A 64 21.16 -34.58 8.61
CA THR A 64 21.02 -33.54 9.63
C THR A 64 19.54 -33.16 9.75
N SER A 65 18.94 -33.44 10.89
CA SER A 65 17.62 -32.92 11.24
C SER A 65 17.77 -31.84 12.31
N SER A 66 17.15 -30.69 12.09
CA SER A 66 16.99 -29.65 13.12
C SER A 66 15.64 -29.87 13.80
N GLY A 67 15.64 -30.01 15.10
CA GLY A 67 14.43 -30.08 15.91
C GLY A 67 14.42 -28.95 16.92
N SER A 68 13.26 -28.36 17.17
CA SER A 68 13.06 -27.48 18.31
C SER A 68 12.34 -28.23 19.42
N VAL A 69 12.83 -28.08 20.64
CA VAL A 69 12.13 -28.61 21.82
C VAL A 69 11.00 -27.61 22.14
N GLN A 70 9.77 -28.08 22.01
CA GLN A 70 8.60 -27.28 22.41
C GLN A 70 8.01 -27.90 23.69
N PRO A 71 7.55 -27.10 24.64
CA PRO A 71 6.86 -27.59 25.81
C PRO A 71 5.54 -28.26 25.40
N ILE A 72 5.19 -29.32 26.14
CA ILE A 72 3.92 -30.05 26.00
C ILE A 72 2.85 -29.16 26.64
N GLY A 73 2.08 -28.39 25.82
CA GLY A 73 1.01 -27.53 26.26
C GLY A 73 0.90 -26.26 25.45
N ASN A 74 -0.11 -25.45 25.75
CA ASN A 74 -0.28 -24.14 25.13
C ASN A 74 0.74 -23.17 25.73
N ILE A 75 1.50 -22.51 24.87
CA ILE A 75 2.32 -21.36 25.28
C ILE A 75 1.38 -20.18 25.40
N ASN A 76 1.15 -19.68 26.58
CA ASN A 76 0.43 -18.44 26.81
C ASN A 76 1.41 -17.29 26.63
N VAL A 77 1.18 -16.51 25.58
CA VAL A 77 1.93 -15.27 25.37
C VAL A 77 1.26 -14.17 26.19
N VAL A 78 1.99 -13.66 27.18
CA VAL A 78 1.56 -12.49 27.93
C VAL A 78 2.17 -11.26 27.28
N GLN A 79 1.30 -10.37 26.80
CA GLN A 79 1.73 -9.13 26.15
C GLN A 79 0.83 -7.99 26.61
N SER A 80 1.39 -6.81 26.74
CA SER A 80 0.61 -5.61 26.98
C SER A 80 -0.31 -5.32 25.80
N TYR A 81 -1.52 -4.90 26.08
CA TYR A 81 -2.50 -4.47 25.07
C TYR A 81 -2.09 -3.15 24.40
N ALA A 82 -1.45 -2.25 25.14
CA ALA A 82 -0.85 -1.02 24.64
C ALA A 82 0.67 -1.05 24.89
N GLY A 83 1.45 -0.47 23.99
CA GLY A 83 2.86 -0.25 24.21
C GLY A 83 3.09 0.72 25.38
N GLY A 84 4.26 0.65 26.04
CA GLY A 84 4.59 1.53 27.14
C GLY A 84 6.04 1.35 27.59
N PHE A 85 6.49 2.22 28.49
CA PHE A 85 7.79 2.10 29.15
C PHE A 85 7.66 1.15 30.34
N VAL A 86 8.56 0.18 30.44
CA VAL A 86 8.62 -0.74 31.57
C VAL A 86 9.15 0.00 32.79
N LYS A 87 8.37 0.00 33.89
CA LYS A 87 8.76 0.56 35.18
C LYS A 87 9.53 -0.47 36.01
N ALA A 88 9.01 -1.71 36.09
CA ALA A 88 9.61 -2.81 36.80
C ALA A 88 9.32 -4.16 36.12
N ILE A 89 10.25 -5.10 36.27
CA ILE A 89 10.07 -6.50 35.87
C ILE A 89 10.25 -7.32 37.16
N ASP A 90 9.17 -7.95 37.64
CA ASP A 90 9.14 -8.64 38.92
C ASP A 90 9.44 -10.14 38.80
N VAL A 91 9.63 -10.63 37.56
CA VAL A 91 9.91 -12.04 37.26
C VAL A 91 11.22 -12.21 36.52
N LYS A 92 11.85 -13.37 36.66
CA LYS A 92 13.07 -13.77 35.95
C LYS A 92 12.81 -15.04 35.16
N GLU A 93 13.65 -15.27 34.16
CA GLU A 93 13.60 -16.49 33.38
C GLU A 93 13.77 -17.71 34.29
N GLY A 94 12.80 -18.62 34.22
CA GLY A 94 12.75 -19.82 35.06
C GLY A 94 11.86 -19.72 36.31
N ASP A 95 11.26 -18.56 36.59
CA ASP A 95 10.36 -18.38 37.72
C ASP A 95 9.02 -19.06 37.49
N TYR A 96 8.41 -19.55 38.55
CA TYR A 96 7.04 -20.06 38.56
C TYR A 96 6.08 -18.90 38.83
N VAL A 97 5.11 -18.72 37.91
CA VAL A 97 4.06 -17.71 38.03
C VAL A 97 2.67 -18.34 38.07
N HIS A 98 1.76 -17.75 38.83
CA HIS A 98 0.36 -18.14 38.89
C HIS A 98 -0.50 -17.15 38.10
N ALA A 99 -1.70 -17.58 37.77
CA ALA A 99 -2.67 -16.65 37.16
C ALA A 99 -3.00 -15.51 38.12
N GLY A 100 -2.75 -14.26 37.68
CA GLY A 100 -2.94 -13.07 38.49
C GLY A 100 -1.64 -12.49 39.11
N ASP A 101 -0.49 -13.16 38.95
CA ASP A 101 0.78 -12.61 39.43
C ASP A 101 1.24 -11.44 38.53
N LEU A 102 1.70 -10.37 39.17
CA LEU A 102 2.27 -9.20 38.49
C LEU A 102 3.66 -9.58 37.94
N MET A 103 3.82 -9.59 36.64
CA MET A 103 5.08 -9.93 35.98
C MET A 103 5.86 -8.71 35.49
N ILE A 104 5.16 -7.73 34.96
CA ILE A 104 5.73 -6.51 34.39
C ILE A 104 4.85 -5.32 34.82
N GLU A 105 5.46 -4.31 35.44
CA GLU A 105 4.81 -3.06 35.74
C GLU A 105 5.19 -2.03 34.65
N LEU A 106 4.19 -1.45 33.99
CA LEU A 106 4.41 -0.37 33.03
C LEU A 106 4.33 0.99 33.70
N ASN A 107 5.05 1.97 33.17
CA ASN A 107 4.94 3.34 33.63
C ASN A 107 3.65 3.97 33.10
N THR A 108 2.70 4.26 33.98
CA THR A 108 1.39 4.84 33.63
C THR A 108 1.42 6.35 33.52
N GLU A 109 2.44 7.05 34.04
CA GLU A 109 2.52 8.51 33.99
C GLU A 109 2.48 9.05 32.55
N THR A 110 3.15 8.35 31.62
CA THR A 110 3.11 8.71 30.19
C THR A 110 1.75 8.40 29.58
N LEU A 111 1.09 7.33 30.01
CA LEU A 111 -0.25 6.94 29.53
C LEU A 111 -1.31 7.94 29.96
N ASP A 112 -1.20 8.52 31.18
CA ASP A 112 -2.13 9.53 31.68
C ASP A 112 -2.04 10.82 30.85
N VAL A 113 -0.83 11.26 30.51
CA VAL A 113 -0.59 12.44 29.66
C VAL A 113 -1.12 12.19 28.24
N ASP A 114 -0.87 11.00 27.69
CA ASP A 114 -1.33 10.65 26.36
C ASP A 114 -2.87 10.57 26.29
N GLU A 115 -3.54 10.00 27.31
CA GLU A 115 -5.00 9.97 27.40
C GLU A 115 -5.58 11.39 27.48
N GLU A 116 -5.04 12.28 28.32
CA GLU A 116 -5.48 13.67 28.45
C GLU A 116 -5.33 14.43 27.13
N GLN A 117 -4.22 14.18 26.40
CA GLN A 117 -4.00 14.78 25.09
C GLN A 117 -5.03 14.28 24.06
N LEU A 118 -5.35 13.00 24.05
CA LEU A 118 -6.39 12.44 23.17
C LEU A 118 -7.79 12.96 23.49
N GLU A 119 -8.16 13.07 24.78
CA GLU A 119 -9.44 13.66 25.19
C GLU A 119 -9.52 15.14 24.78
N THR A 120 -8.41 15.88 24.86
CA THR A 120 -8.34 17.27 24.39
C THR A 120 -8.57 17.33 22.87
N GLN A 121 -7.89 16.48 22.08
CA GLN A 121 -8.09 16.41 20.63
C GLN A 121 -9.53 16.03 20.27
N LYS A 122 -10.11 15.07 20.99
CA LYS A 122 -11.51 14.67 20.84
C LYS A 122 -12.46 15.84 21.05
N THR A 123 -12.26 16.60 22.11
CA THR A 123 -13.08 17.78 22.42
C THR A 123 -13.01 18.84 21.30
N ILE A 124 -11.83 19.05 20.73
CA ILE A 124 -11.65 19.96 19.60
C ILE A 124 -12.43 19.46 18.37
N LEU A 125 -12.31 18.17 18.03
CA LEU A 125 -12.99 17.60 16.87
C LEU A 125 -14.50 17.57 17.04
N GLU A 126 -15.01 17.25 18.22
CA GLU A 126 -16.45 17.28 18.53
C GLU A 126 -17.03 18.70 18.41
N ALA A 127 -16.30 19.71 18.87
CA ALA A 127 -16.70 21.11 18.71
C ALA A 127 -16.76 21.53 17.24
N GLN A 128 -15.74 21.15 16.45
CA GLN A 128 -15.73 21.40 15.02
C GLN A 128 -16.88 20.66 14.30
N GLN A 129 -17.08 19.37 14.61
CA GLN A 129 -18.17 18.58 14.04
C GLN A 129 -19.53 19.20 14.28
N LYS A 130 -19.76 19.71 15.50
CA LYS A 130 -21.00 20.36 15.87
C LYS A 130 -21.27 21.61 15.02
N ILE A 131 -20.24 22.41 14.73
CA ILE A 131 -20.41 23.63 13.91
C ILE A 131 -20.60 23.25 12.43
N TYR A 132 -19.81 22.30 11.89
CA TYR A 132 -20.00 21.85 10.52
C TYR A 132 -21.38 21.22 10.29
N ASN A 133 -21.92 20.50 11.28
CA ASN A 133 -23.29 19.97 11.21
C ASN A 133 -24.34 21.09 11.15
N LYS A 134 -24.15 22.18 11.91
CA LYS A 134 -25.03 23.36 11.83
C LYS A 134 -24.95 24.03 10.45
N ILE A 135 -23.75 24.21 9.90
CA ILE A 135 -23.56 24.73 8.54
C ILE A 135 -24.27 23.84 7.52
N LYS A 136 -24.10 22.51 7.64
CA LYS A 136 -24.76 21.55 6.75
C LYS A 136 -26.28 21.59 6.84
N ALA A 137 -26.83 21.86 8.03
CA ALA A 137 -28.26 22.00 8.27
C ALA A 137 -28.79 23.39 7.87
N ASP A 138 -27.96 24.26 7.29
CA ASP A 138 -28.26 25.64 6.93
C ASP A 138 -28.76 26.48 8.13
N GLU A 139 -28.26 26.15 9.34
CA GLU A 139 -28.55 26.92 10.54
C GLU A 139 -27.77 28.24 10.54
N ASP A 140 -28.39 29.29 11.12
CA ASP A 140 -27.70 30.56 11.30
C ASP A 140 -26.62 30.48 12.37
N ILE A 141 -25.37 30.44 11.93
CA ILE A 141 -24.19 30.42 12.81
C ILE A 141 -23.61 31.81 13.09
N SER A 142 -24.22 32.88 12.57
CA SER A 142 -23.73 34.27 12.73
C SER A 142 -23.66 34.75 14.19
N LYS A 143 -24.43 34.13 15.07
CA LYS A 143 -24.45 34.39 16.52
C LYS A 143 -23.40 33.63 17.30
N ILE A 144 -22.74 32.65 16.69
CA ILE A 144 -21.69 31.86 17.34
C ILE A 144 -20.41 32.70 17.35
N LYS A 145 -19.84 32.86 18.53
CA LYS A 145 -18.54 33.55 18.70
C LYS A 145 -17.52 32.55 19.19
N ALA A 146 -16.30 32.61 18.65
CA ALA A 146 -15.21 31.78 19.13
C ALA A 146 -14.93 31.99 20.63
N SER A 147 -15.17 33.21 21.14
CA SER A 147 -15.03 33.55 22.55
C SER A 147 -15.99 32.79 23.49
N ASP A 148 -17.05 32.17 22.96
CA ASP A 148 -18.01 31.40 23.76
C ASP A 148 -17.50 29.97 24.04
N TYR A 149 -16.34 29.63 23.51
CA TYR A 149 -15.66 28.34 23.65
C TYR A 149 -14.39 28.48 24.52
N GLU A 150 -13.92 27.37 25.04
CA GLU A 150 -12.64 27.33 25.77
C GLU A 150 -11.48 27.84 24.89
N THR A 151 -10.46 28.42 25.53
CA THR A 151 -9.36 29.12 24.85
C THR A 151 -8.63 28.23 23.83
N ASN A 152 -8.49 26.92 24.12
CA ASN A 152 -7.89 25.94 23.24
C ASN A 152 -8.72 25.62 21.99
N LEU A 153 -10.04 25.85 22.02
CA LEU A 153 -10.96 25.61 20.93
C LEU A 153 -11.12 26.84 20.00
N GLN A 154 -10.89 28.04 20.53
CA GLN A 154 -11.18 29.30 19.83
C GLN A 154 -10.53 29.40 18.45
N PRO A 155 -9.24 29.04 18.23
CA PRO A 155 -8.62 29.16 16.91
C PRO A 155 -9.31 28.30 15.84
N TYR A 156 -9.71 27.08 16.23
CA TYR A 156 -10.36 26.15 15.31
C TYR A 156 -11.77 26.60 14.95
N ILE A 157 -12.51 27.07 15.94
CA ILE A 157 -13.87 27.61 15.74
C ILE A 157 -13.82 28.88 14.89
N GLN A 158 -12.89 29.80 15.18
CA GLN A 158 -12.74 31.04 14.42
C GLN A 158 -12.44 30.74 12.95
N ALA A 159 -11.55 29.80 12.68
CA ALA A 159 -11.21 29.44 11.29
C ALA A 159 -12.45 28.93 10.51
N ILE A 160 -13.34 28.17 11.15
CA ILE A 160 -14.58 27.71 10.51
C ILE A 160 -15.53 28.89 10.26
N LEU A 161 -15.70 29.78 11.24
CA LEU A 161 -16.57 30.96 11.11
C LEU A 161 -16.08 31.93 10.04
N ASP A 162 -14.76 32.12 9.93
CA ASP A 162 -14.15 32.98 8.90
C ASP A 162 -14.33 32.36 7.50
N SER A 163 -14.19 31.05 7.37
CA SER A 163 -14.42 30.34 6.12
C SER A 163 -15.88 30.45 5.66
N ASP A 164 -16.84 30.21 6.57
CA ASP A 164 -18.26 30.36 6.27
C ASP A 164 -18.64 31.81 5.92
N THR A 165 -18.08 32.78 6.65
CA THR A 165 -18.29 34.22 6.37
C THR A 165 -17.75 34.59 4.98
N SER A 166 -16.57 34.11 4.62
CA SER A 166 -15.97 34.31 3.31
C SER A 166 -16.84 33.74 2.18
N TYR A 167 -17.34 32.51 2.38
CA TYR A 167 -18.27 31.88 1.45
C TYR A 167 -19.55 32.70 1.28
N LYS A 168 -20.19 33.08 2.39
CA LYS A 168 -21.43 33.91 2.35
C LYS A 168 -21.24 35.26 1.68
N ASN A 169 -20.11 35.92 1.92
CA ASN A 169 -19.77 37.17 1.26
C ASN A 169 -19.61 37.02 -0.25
N THR A 170 -18.89 35.95 -0.67
CA THR A 170 -18.70 35.66 -2.09
C THR A 170 -20.02 35.30 -2.77
N LEU A 171 -20.85 34.48 -2.11
CA LEU A 171 -22.18 34.13 -2.60
C LEU A 171 -23.06 35.38 -2.77
N SER A 172 -23.10 36.28 -1.76
CA SER A 172 -23.85 37.55 -1.83
C SER A 172 -23.38 38.43 -2.98
N ASN A 173 -22.09 38.48 -3.27
CA ASN A 173 -21.57 39.25 -4.40
C ASN A 173 -21.99 38.63 -5.74
N LEU A 174 -21.99 37.31 -5.88
CA LEU A 174 -22.49 36.65 -7.09
C LEU A 174 -24.01 36.84 -7.28
N GLU A 175 -24.79 36.83 -6.20
CA GLU A 175 -26.22 37.10 -6.22
C GLU A 175 -26.51 38.54 -6.66
N LYS A 176 -25.69 39.49 -6.22
CA LYS A 176 -25.77 40.90 -6.72
C LYS A 176 -25.39 41.00 -8.19
N GLU A 177 -24.34 40.32 -8.64
CA GLU A 177 -23.93 40.24 -10.05
C GLU A 177 -25.08 39.69 -10.91
N LYS A 178 -25.72 38.59 -10.47
CA LYS A 178 -26.89 38.02 -11.11
C LYS A 178 -28.04 39.04 -11.19
N SER A 179 -28.40 39.64 -10.05
CA SER A 179 -29.49 40.63 -10.01
C SER A 179 -29.22 41.84 -10.92
N THR A 180 -27.96 42.28 -11.03
CA THR A 180 -27.59 43.37 -11.98
C THR A 180 -27.76 42.92 -13.43
N ALA A 181 -27.37 41.68 -13.75
CA ALA A 181 -27.53 41.10 -15.08
C ALA A 181 -29.03 40.96 -15.45
N GLU A 182 -29.86 40.49 -14.53
CA GLU A 182 -31.32 40.39 -14.70
C GLU A 182 -31.95 41.78 -14.95
N LEU A 183 -31.54 42.81 -14.20
CA LEU A 183 -32.02 44.18 -14.39
C LEU A 183 -31.61 44.71 -15.76
N ASN A 184 -30.37 44.48 -16.20
CA ASN A 184 -29.92 44.87 -17.52
C ASN A 184 -30.69 44.18 -18.64
N GLN A 185 -31.04 42.90 -18.45
CA GLN A 185 -31.88 42.15 -19.38
C GLN A 185 -33.26 42.77 -19.47
N GLN A 186 -33.90 43.09 -18.35
CA GLN A 186 -35.22 43.76 -18.33
C GLN A 186 -35.19 45.12 -19.02
N ILE A 187 -34.17 45.94 -18.74
CA ILE A 187 -33.98 47.22 -19.41
C ILE A 187 -33.81 47.02 -20.93
N GLY A 188 -33.03 46.04 -21.32
CA GLY A 188 -32.81 45.73 -22.73
C GLY A 188 -34.07 45.28 -23.45
N GLU A 189 -34.93 44.50 -22.80
CA GLU A 189 -36.24 44.08 -23.33
C GLU A 189 -37.17 45.27 -23.56
N LEU A 190 -37.25 46.20 -22.59
CA LEU A 190 -38.01 47.44 -22.75
C LEU A 190 -37.49 48.35 -23.89
N GLN A 191 -36.17 48.46 -24.04
CA GLN A 191 -35.56 49.18 -25.14
C GLN A 191 -35.82 48.51 -26.49
N LEU A 192 -35.84 47.19 -26.55
CA LEU A 192 -36.19 46.47 -27.78
C LEU A 192 -37.62 46.74 -28.19
N GLU A 193 -38.58 46.76 -27.26
CA GLU A 193 -39.98 47.09 -27.50
C GLU A 193 -40.13 48.55 -28.04
N GLU A 194 -39.37 49.45 -27.44
CA GLU A 194 -39.34 50.85 -27.93
C GLU A 194 -38.80 50.94 -29.36
N TYR A 195 -37.68 50.24 -29.67
CA TYR A 195 -37.13 50.28 -31.03
C TYR A 195 -37.97 49.52 -32.05
N GLN A 196 -38.71 48.50 -31.66
CA GLN A 196 -39.69 47.84 -32.54
C GLN A 196 -40.84 48.73 -32.89
N ASN A 197 -41.29 49.62 -31.99
CA ASN A 197 -42.41 50.53 -32.19
C ASN A 197 -42.02 51.84 -32.91
N ASN A 198 -40.87 52.41 -32.58
CA ASN A 198 -40.50 53.78 -32.99
C ASN A 198 -39.08 53.88 -33.58
N GLY A 199 -38.32 52.77 -33.65
CA GLY A 199 -36.94 52.78 -34.09
C GLY A 199 -36.71 52.29 -35.50
N THR A 200 -35.42 52.15 -35.86
CA THR A 200 -35.03 51.59 -37.14
C THR A 200 -34.77 50.09 -36.94
N GLU A 201 -34.95 49.24 -37.98
CA GLU A 201 -34.69 47.81 -37.96
C GLU A 201 -33.27 47.46 -37.46
N ARG A 202 -32.27 48.30 -37.83
CA ARG A 202 -30.90 48.13 -37.39
C ARG A 202 -30.74 48.32 -35.86
N GLN A 203 -31.50 49.30 -35.27
CA GLN A 203 -31.49 49.54 -33.82
C GLN A 203 -32.13 48.34 -33.08
N ALA A 204 -33.27 47.86 -33.57
CA ALA A 204 -33.92 46.67 -33.00
C ALA A 204 -33.01 45.41 -33.06
N GLN A 205 -32.34 45.13 -34.19
CA GLN A 205 -31.40 44.03 -34.31
C GLN A 205 -30.19 44.16 -33.38
N SER A 206 -29.64 45.39 -33.23
CA SER A 206 -28.53 45.62 -32.31
C SER A 206 -28.93 45.38 -30.84
N GLN A 207 -30.16 45.82 -30.47
CA GLN A 207 -30.68 45.59 -29.12
C GLN A 207 -30.99 44.12 -28.85
N GLU A 208 -31.51 43.40 -29.84
CA GLU A 208 -31.75 41.96 -29.71
C GLU A 208 -30.43 41.17 -29.42
N LEU A 209 -29.33 41.54 -30.12
CA LEU A 209 -28.03 40.95 -29.84
C LEU A 209 -27.55 41.31 -28.43
N SER A 210 -27.76 42.51 -27.93
CA SER A 210 -27.43 42.94 -26.58
C SER A 210 -28.25 42.16 -25.54
N ASN A 211 -29.55 41.93 -25.81
CA ASN A 211 -30.40 41.13 -24.92
C ASN A 211 -29.97 39.66 -24.82
N GLN A 212 -29.50 39.08 -25.94
CA GLN A 212 -28.88 37.74 -25.92
C GLN A 212 -27.62 37.71 -25.03
N GLN A 213 -26.80 38.76 -25.05
CA GLN A 213 -25.63 38.88 -24.18
C GLN A 213 -26.03 39.02 -22.71
N TYR A 214 -27.07 39.77 -22.37
CA TYR A 214 -27.59 39.88 -21.00
C TYR A 214 -28.16 38.55 -20.50
N ALA A 215 -28.94 37.84 -21.33
CA ALA A 215 -29.46 36.52 -21.00
C ALA A 215 -28.31 35.51 -20.71
N LEU A 216 -27.25 35.51 -21.53
CA LEU A 216 -26.08 34.70 -21.31
C LEU A 216 -25.34 35.07 -20.01
N ALA A 217 -25.27 36.37 -19.65
CA ALA A 217 -24.65 36.81 -18.41
C ALA A 217 -25.43 36.30 -17.17
N VAL A 218 -26.77 36.31 -17.22
CA VAL A 218 -27.64 35.76 -16.17
C VAL A 218 -27.37 34.25 -16.02
N GLU A 219 -27.37 33.48 -17.11
CA GLU A 219 -27.10 32.06 -17.10
C GLU A 219 -25.71 31.73 -16.51
N GLN A 220 -24.71 32.49 -16.92
CA GLN A 220 -23.35 32.32 -16.37
C GLN A 220 -23.27 32.61 -14.86
N ALA A 221 -23.98 33.64 -14.38
CA ALA A 221 -24.05 33.97 -12.97
C ALA A 221 -24.75 32.86 -12.17
N GLU A 222 -25.84 32.30 -12.69
CA GLU A 222 -26.55 31.17 -12.09
C GLU A 222 -25.68 29.93 -11.99
N LEU A 223 -24.94 29.60 -13.05
CA LEU A 223 -24.01 28.49 -13.05
C LEU A 223 -22.91 28.67 -12.00
N LYS A 224 -22.30 29.85 -11.91
CA LYS A 224 -21.29 30.16 -10.88
C LYS A 224 -21.84 29.99 -9.47
N ILE A 225 -23.06 30.49 -9.20
CA ILE A 225 -23.73 30.33 -7.89
C ILE A 225 -23.96 28.86 -7.59
N LYS A 226 -24.47 28.08 -8.55
CA LYS A 226 -24.73 26.66 -8.39
C LYS A 226 -23.43 25.89 -8.12
N ASP A 227 -22.39 26.15 -8.88
CA ASP A 227 -21.08 25.49 -8.72
C ASP A 227 -20.48 25.82 -7.37
N MET A 228 -20.54 27.07 -6.93
CA MET A 228 -20.05 27.48 -5.61
C MET A 228 -20.79 26.77 -4.48
N LYS A 229 -22.12 26.71 -4.52
CA LYS A 229 -22.95 26.00 -3.53
C LYS A 229 -22.61 24.52 -3.49
N THR A 230 -22.43 23.91 -4.65
CA THR A 230 -22.06 22.48 -4.77
C THR A 230 -20.67 22.21 -4.21
N GLN A 231 -19.68 23.03 -4.54
CA GLN A 231 -18.31 22.90 -4.05
C GLN A 231 -18.24 23.10 -2.53
N TYR A 232 -18.93 24.11 -2.00
CA TYR A 232 -18.98 24.36 -0.56
C TYR A 232 -19.62 23.19 0.19
N SER A 233 -20.75 22.69 -0.27
CA SER A 233 -21.43 21.53 0.31
C SER A 233 -20.54 20.26 0.29
N ALA A 234 -19.82 20.02 -0.82
CA ALA A 234 -18.88 18.93 -0.93
C ALA A 234 -17.71 19.08 0.06
N GLN A 235 -17.18 20.30 0.22
CA GLN A 235 -16.13 20.61 1.18
C GLN A 235 -16.56 20.34 2.63
N ILE A 236 -17.77 20.80 3.02
CA ILE A 236 -18.34 20.55 4.34
C ILE A 236 -18.53 19.03 4.59
N ASN A 237 -19.07 18.30 3.63
CA ASN A 237 -19.24 16.86 3.75
C ASN A 237 -17.89 16.12 3.86
N SER A 238 -16.88 16.54 3.11
CA SER A 238 -15.52 15.99 3.20
C SER A 238 -14.91 16.24 4.58
N LYS A 239 -15.07 17.46 5.12
CA LYS A 239 -14.59 17.79 6.47
C LYS A 239 -15.30 16.99 7.56
N LEU A 240 -16.61 16.82 7.46
CA LEU A 240 -17.37 15.99 8.37
C LEU A 240 -16.93 14.52 8.35
N SER A 241 -16.66 13.97 7.16
CA SER A 241 -16.16 12.60 7.02
C SER A 241 -14.77 12.44 7.62
N GLU A 242 -13.86 13.40 7.37
CA GLU A 242 -12.52 13.43 7.95
C GLU A 242 -12.56 13.46 9.47
N ILE A 243 -13.35 14.38 10.04
CA ILE A 243 -13.52 14.51 11.50
C ILE A 243 -14.13 13.23 12.10
N SER A 244 -15.12 12.63 11.46
CA SER A 244 -15.72 11.38 11.94
C SER A 244 -14.69 10.25 12.00
N SER A 245 -13.86 10.10 10.97
CA SER A 245 -12.80 9.09 10.94
C SER A 245 -11.75 9.32 12.03
N GLN A 246 -11.36 10.58 12.26
CA GLN A 246 -10.42 10.94 13.32
C GLN A 246 -11.00 10.69 14.71
N LEU A 247 -12.30 10.97 14.92
CA LEU A 247 -12.98 10.68 16.19
C LEU A 247 -13.05 9.18 16.46
N ASP A 248 -13.33 8.35 15.45
CA ASP A 248 -13.35 6.90 15.59
C ASP A 248 -11.96 6.36 15.96
N GLU A 249 -10.90 6.88 15.34
CA GLU A 249 -9.52 6.52 15.67
C GLU A 249 -9.15 6.93 17.11
N ILE A 250 -9.45 8.16 17.50
CA ILE A 250 -9.19 8.66 18.86
C ILE A 250 -9.96 7.85 19.90
N ASN A 251 -11.24 7.59 19.68
CA ASN A 251 -12.04 6.78 20.61
C ASN A 251 -11.47 5.36 20.75
N SER A 252 -11.02 4.75 19.65
CA SER A 252 -10.35 3.44 19.68
C SER A 252 -9.04 3.49 20.48
N ASN A 253 -8.28 4.56 20.36
CA ASN A 253 -7.02 4.73 21.10
C ASN A 253 -7.30 4.97 22.59
N ILE A 254 -8.25 5.82 22.95
CA ILE A 254 -8.66 6.05 24.35
C ILE A 254 -9.08 4.73 25.00
N GLU A 255 -9.88 3.93 24.30
CA GLU A 255 -10.32 2.62 24.81
C GLU A 255 -9.15 1.67 25.05
N LYS A 256 -8.17 1.64 24.14
CA LYS A 256 -6.94 0.85 24.33
C LYS A 256 -6.16 1.30 25.56
N TYR A 257 -6.05 2.63 25.79
CA TYR A 257 -5.34 3.15 26.97
C TYR A 257 -6.08 2.80 28.26
N ARG A 258 -7.42 2.88 28.28
CA ARG A 258 -8.23 2.50 29.43
C ARG A 258 -8.12 1.01 29.76
N LEU A 259 -8.20 0.16 28.75
CA LEU A 259 -7.98 -1.28 28.92
C LEU A 259 -6.57 -1.57 29.44
N SER A 260 -5.55 -0.90 28.91
CA SER A 260 -4.18 -1.07 29.40
C SER A 260 -4.03 -0.73 30.86
N LYS A 261 -4.68 0.34 31.35
CA LYS A 261 -4.69 0.71 32.78
C LYS A 261 -5.44 -0.32 33.63
N GLU A 262 -6.55 -0.85 33.15
CA GLU A 262 -7.33 -1.85 33.86
C GLU A 262 -6.50 -3.14 34.07
N TYR A 263 -5.79 -3.61 33.02
CA TYR A 263 -4.91 -4.78 33.13
C TYR A 263 -3.66 -4.55 33.98
N GLN A 264 -3.28 -3.31 34.29
CA GLN A 264 -2.16 -2.99 35.18
C GLN A 264 -2.55 -2.97 36.65
N ASN A 265 -3.84 -2.91 36.96
CA ASN A 265 -4.39 -2.88 38.33
C ASN A 265 -4.88 -4.26 38.81
N ILE A 266 -4.71 -5.33 38.00
CA ILE A 266 -4.98 -6.73 38.35
C ILE A 266 -3.65 -7.45 38.60
#